data_06b795195737e113afe37a21b83ab014
#
_entry.id   06b795195737e113afe37a21b83ab014
#
_cell.length_a   1.000
_cell.length_b   1.000
_cell.length_c   1.000
_cell.angle_alpha   90.00
_cell.angle_beta   90.00
_cell.angle_gamma   90.00
#
_symmetry.space_group_name_H-M   'P 1'
#
loop_
_entity.id
_entity.type
_entity.pdbx_description
1 polymer ?
#
loop_
_entity_poly.entity_id
_entity_poly.type
_entity_poly.pdbx_seq_one_letter_code
_entity_poly.pdbx_strand_id
1 'polypeptide(L)'
;MYKLTFAKRVWIAKQFLKKIPVDKIALAQKVHISAIYQIIAKFKEFGWDSLKDHKTGRPETTLNRNAEIIILDLRKRFGYGAGRIEQLLRSKAFSISHRQIEKLLLRNNLVIPNLKKQKPRKWVRYELPNPNDIWHTDITYDPYTQKQLMVYIDDKTRLVTSFGLFPRATSENSISLLKAGITAYGKPKAVMTDHGSQYYANKAAPEEQNTQFRITLDALGIKHYVARVNRPQTNGKVERFFLTYKTEYATGTFTSIGEYIKHYNEERPHMSLNYKTPKEVWQELTNI
;
A
#
# COMPACT_ATOMS: atom_id res chain seq x y z
N MET A 1 9.71 44.33 -5.03
CA MET A 1 8.42 45.07 -5.04
C MET A 1 7.67 44.76 -3.75
N TYR A 2 7.49 45.74 -2.86
CA TYR A 2 6.78 45.53 -1.60
C TYR A 2 5.31 45.24 -1.89
N LYS A 3 4.88 44.01 -1.60
CA LYS A 3 3.47 43.61 -1.75
C LYS A 3 2.62 44.29 -0.69
N LEU A 4 1.67 45.12 -1.08
CA LEU A 4 0.73 45.73 -0.14
C LEU A 4 -0.12 44.66 0.54
N THR A 5 -0.07 44.58 1.85
CA THR A 5 -0.87 43.64 2.66
C THR A 5 -2.35 43.99 2.59
N PHE A 6 -3.25 43.03 2.92
CA PHE A 6 -4.69 43.31 3.03
C PHE A 6 -5.00 44.51 3.89
N ALA A 7 -4.39 44.62 5.07
CA ALA A 7 -4.59 45.75 5.97
C ALA A 7 -4.23 47.11 5.32
N LYS A 8 -3.13 47.16 4.56
CA LYS A 8 -2.74 48.38 3.83
C LYS A 8 -3.72 48.73 2.71
N ARG A 9 -4.22 47.74 1.98
CA ARG A 9 -5.24 47.97 0.94
C ARG A 9 -6.55 48.48 1.51
N VAL A 10 -6.99 47.95 2.65
CA VAL A 10 -8.15 48.42 3.38
C VAL A 10 -7.93 49.85 3.87
N TRP A 11 -6.74 50.17 4.38
CA TRP A 11 -6.41 51.54 4.79
C TRP A 11 -6.49 52.51 3.61
N ILE A 12 -5.93 52.15 2.43
CA ILE A 12 -5.98 52.92 1.20
C ILE A 12 -7.44 53.23 0.82
N ALA A 13 -8.30 52.21 0.78
CA ALA A 13 -9.72 52.38 0.47
C ALA A 13 -10.44 53.32 1.47
N LYS A 14 -10.12 53.21 2.77
CA LYS A 14 -10.66 54.10 3.80
C LYS A 14 -10.21 55.55 3.62
N GLN A 15 -8.93 55.79 3.24
CA GLN A 15 -8.44 57.15 2.98
C GLN A 15 -9.08 57.77 1.73
N PHE A 16 -9.26 56.93 0.68
CA PHE A 16 -9.98 57.35 -0.50
C PHE A 16 -11.43 57.77 -0.23
N LEU A 17 -12.16 57.01 0.59
CA LEU A 17 -13.50 57.36 1.02
C LEU A 17 -13.56 58.68 1.83
N LYS A 18 -12.49 59.02 2.54
CA LYS A 18 -12.31 60.31 3.24
C LYS A 18 -11.90 61.46 2.30
N LYS A 19 -11.90 61.22 0.97
CA LYS A 19 -11.52 62.19 -0.07
C LYS A 19 -10.10 62.73 0.06
N ILE A 20 -9.16 61.94 0.63
CA ILE A 20 -7.75 62.31 0.70
C ILE A 20 -7.15 62.16 -0.71
N PRO A 21 -6.35 63.16 -1.19
CA PRO A 21 -5.72 63.08 -2.51
C PRO A 21 -4.86 61.84 -2.67
N VAL A 22 -4.91 61.21 -3.86
CA VAL A 22 -4.28 59.91 -4.15
C VAL A 22 -2.75 59.98 -4.07
N ASP A 23 -2.14 61.12 -4.41
CA ASP A 23 -0.71 61.39 -4.27
C ASP A 23 -0.25 61.32 -2.80
N LYS A 24 -1.03 61.87 -1.86
CA LYS A 24 -0.75 61.80 -0.42
C LYS A 24 -0.88 60.38 0.10
N ILE A 25 -1.86 59.60 -0.40
CA ILE A 25 -2.03 58.17 -0.05
C ILE A 25 -0.84 57.36 -0.54
N ALA A 26 -0.37 57.61 -1.78
CA ALA A 26 0.77 56.94 -2.38
C ALA A 26 2.07 57.21 -1.60
N LEU A 27 2.27 58.47 -1.22
CA LEU A 27 3.42 58.91 -0.41
C LEU A 27 3.42 58.21 0.97
N ALA A 28 2.28 58.21 1.64
CA ALA A 28 2.14 57.57 2.96
C ALA A 28 2.43 56.06 2.94
N GLN A 29 2.08 55.36 1.86
CA GLN A 29 2.34 53.93 1.71
C GLN A 29 3.70 53.61 1.03
N LYS A 30 4.45 54.62 0.60
CA LYS A 30 5.72 54.52 -0.14
C LYS A 30 5.57 53.61 -1.35
N VAL A 31 4.52 53.80 -2.13
CA VAL A 31 4.26 53.04 -3.37
C VAL A 31 3.98 54.01 -4.53
N HIS A 32 4.13 53.48 -5.76
CA HIS A 32 3.81 54.29 -6.93
C HIS A 32 2.32 54.56 -7.02
N ILE A 33 1.94 55.77 -7.47
CA ILE A 33 0.57 56.24 -7.53
C ILE A 33 -0.36 55.31 -8.34
N SER A 34 0.18 54.67 -9.40
CA SER A 34 -0.59 53.68 -10.20
C SER A 34 -1.06 52.50 -9.41
N ALA A 35 -0.34 52.04 -8.38
CA ALA A 35 -0.78 50.95 -7.53
C ALA A 35 -2.00 51.35 -6.66
N ILE A 36 -2.05 52.61 -6.24
CA ILE A 36 -3.18 53.14 -5.52
C ILE A 36 -4.42 53.20 -6.43
N TYR A 37 -4.28 53.71 -7.63
CA TYR A 37 -5.39 53.73 -8.60
C TYR A 37 -5.93 52.32 -8.91
N GLN A 38 -5.07 51.34 -9.07
CA GLN A 38 -5.52 49.95 -9.28
C GLN A 38 -6.34 49.40 -8.09
N ILE A 39 -5.91 49.69 -6.85
CA ILE A 39 -6.65 49.29 -5.66
C ILE A 39 -8.00 49.98 -5.58
N ILE A 40 -8.03 51.30 -5.82
CA ILE A 40 -9.26 52.09 -5.82
C ILE A 40 -10.23 51.61 -6.91
N ALA A 41 -9.72 51.33 -8.13
CA ALA A 41 -10.55 50.81 -9.22
C ALA A 41 -11.22 49.50 -8.84
N LYS A 42 -10.42 48.52 -8.34
CA LYS A 42 -10.97 47.25 -7.84
C LYS A 42 -11.95 47.42 -6.71
N PHE A 43 -11.67 48.34 -5.78
CA PHE A 43 -12.55 48.60 -4.67
C PHE A 43 -13.89 49.21 -5.12
N LYS A 44 -13.86 50.13 -6.11
CA LYS A 44 -15.08 50.75 -6.69
C LYS A 44 -15.95 49.70 -7.42
N GLU A 45 -15.34 48.74 -8.11
CA GLU A 45 -16.03 47.77 -8.91
C GLU A 45 -16.56 46.59 -8.09
N PHE A 46 -15.77 46.06 -7.15
CA PHE A 46 -16.07 44.84 -6.42
C PHE A 46 -16.17 44.97 -4.91
N GLY A 47 -16.05 46.20 -4.36
CA GLY A 47 -16.16 46.42 -2.93
C GLY A 47 -15.00 45.90 -2.09
N TRP A 48 -15.25 45.76 -0.78
CA TRP A 48 -14.23 45.37 0.21
C TRP A 48 -13.64 43.99 -0.01
N ASP A 49 -14.39 43.06 -0.60
CA ASP A 49 -13.92 41.70 -0.83
C ASP A 49 -12.80 41.64 -1.88
N SER A 50 -12.77 42.59 -2.82
CA SER A 50 -11.69 42.69 -3.81
C SER A 50 -10.32 43.01 -3.22
N LEU A 51 -10.28 43.53 -2.00
CA LEU A 51 -9.06 43.85 -1.31
C LEU A 51 -8.39 42.64 -0.62
N LYS A 52 -9.12 41.52 -0.48
CA LYS A 52 -8.57 40.29 0.09
C LYS A 52 -7.54 39.68 -0.84
N ASP A 53 -6.57 38.95 -0.25
CA ASP A 53 -5.63 38.19 -1.04
C ASP A 53 -6.37 36.98 -1.66
N HIS A 54 -6.39 36.90 -2.97
CA HIS A 54 -6.84 35.70 -3.65
C HIS A 54 -5.74 34.63 -3.56
N LYS A 55 -6.15 33.40 -3.32
CA LYS A 55 -5.23 32.26 -3.43
C LYS A 55 -4.64 32.26 -4.85
N THR A 56 -3.34 32.48 -4.93
CA THR A 56 -2.60 32.37 -6.20
C THR A 56 -2.30 30.91 -6.46
N GLY A 57 -2.45 30.45 -7.67
CA GLY A 57 -2.15 29.09 -8.08
C GLY A 57 -3.25 28.50 -8.95
N ARG A 58 -2.99 27.29 -9.45
CA ARG A 58 -3.98 26.54 -10.24
C ARG A 58 -5.18 26.19 -9.34
N PRO A 59 -6.42 26.43 -9.81
CA PRO A 59 -7.61 25.99 -9.08
C PRO A 59 -7.54 24.50 -8.75
N GLU A 60 -8.04 24.13 -7.59
CA GLU A 60 -8.11 22.71 -7.24
C GLU A 60 -9.10 22.01 -8.16
N THR A 61 -8.63 20.96 -8.82
CA THR A 61 -9.50 20.10 -9.63
C THR A 61 -10.44 19.35 -8.68
N THR A 62 -11.74 19.55 -8.82
CA THR A 62 -12.77 18.76 -8.12
C THR A 62 -12.82 17.36 -8.72
N LEU A 63 -12.87 16.36 -7.87
CA LEU A 63 -13.08 14.98 -8.30
C LEU A 63 -14.58 14.75 -8.59
N ASN A 64 -14.86 13.80 -9.46
CA ASN A 64 -16.22 13.31 -9.67
C ASN A 64 -16.70 12.64 -8.37
N ARG A 65 -17.92 12.95 -7.93
CA ARG A 65 -18.52 12.44 -6.69
C ARG A 65 -18.53 10.89 -6.63
N ASN A 66 -18.81 10.23 -7.74
CA ASN A 66 -18.80 8.77 -7.81
C ASN A 66 -17.40 8.22 -7.57
N ALA A 67 -16.38 8.85 -8.13
CA ALA A 67 -14.99 8.47 -7.89
C ALA A 67 -14.56 8.70 -6.43
N GLU A 68 -15.00 9.78 -5.79
CA GLU A 68 -14.74 10.04 -4.37
C GLU A 68 -15.32 8.92 -3.49
N ILE A 69 -16.56 8.50 -3.73
CA ILE A 69 -17.22 7.42 -3.00
C ILE A 69 -16.41 6.13 -3.14
N ILE A 70 -16.01 5.77 -4.37
CA ILE A 70 -15.20 4.56 -4.62
C ILE A 70 -13.86 4.63 -3.91
N ILE A 71 -13.16 5.77 -3.95
CA ILE A 71 -11.87 5.95 -3.28
C ILE A 71 -12.00 5.75 -1.77
N LEU A 72 -13.01 6.35 -1.17
CA LEU A 72 -13.24 6.28 0.27
C LEU A 72 -13.66 4.86 0.69
N ASP A 73 -14.48 4.18 -0.11
CA ASP A 73 -14.88 2.79 0.12
C ASP A 73 -13.66 1.85 0.07
N LEU A 74 -12.87 1.89 -1.00
CA LEU A 74 -11.66 1.08 -1.14
C LEU A 74 -10.65 1.32 0.01
N ARG A 75 -10.53 2.56 0.47
CA ARG A 75 -9.68 2.89 1.61
C ARG A 75 -10.21 2.31 2.91
N LYS A 76 -11.50 2.44 3.19
CA LYS A 76 -12.14 1.94 4.42
C LYS A 76 -12.17 0.41 4.46
N ARG A 77 -12.59 -0.23 3.35
CA ARG A 77 -12.74 -1.68 3.28
C ARG A 77 -11.41 -2.43 3.27
N PHE A 78 -10.44 -1.97 2.51
CA PHE A 78 -9.22 -2.72 2.25
C PHE A 78 -7.94 -2.03 2.76
N GLY A 79 -8.03 -0.83 3.31
CA GLY A 79 -6.85 -0.08 3.75
C GLY A 79 -5.92 0.37 2.61
N TYR A 80 -6.36 0.33 1.34
CA TYR A 80 -5.51 0.59 0.19
C TYR A 80 -4.93 2.01 0.18
N GLY A 81 -3.64 2.10 -0.21
CA GLY A 81 -2.98 3.38 -0.46
C GLY A 81 -3.30 3.94 -1.85
N ALA A 82 -3.02 5.24 -2.05
CA ALA A 82 -3.39 5.97 -3.25
C ALA A 82 -2.94 5.33 -4.57
N GLY A 83 -1.70 4.78 -4.62
CA GLY A 83 -1.21 4.14 -5.86
C GLY A 83 -2.00 2.89 -6.27
N ARG A 84 -2.45 2.09 -5.29
CA ARG A 84 -3.27 0.89 -5.57
C ARG A 84 -4.68 1.29 -5.99
N ILE A 85 -5.26 2.30 -5.33
CA ILE A 85 -6.57 2.84 -5.69
C ILE A 85 -6.53 3.44 -7.11
N GLU A 86 -5.46 4.16 -7.48
CA GLU A 86 -5.29 4.69 -8.83
C GLU A 86 -5.38 3.59 -9.90
N GLN A 87 -4.71 2.46 -9.69
CA GLN A 87 -4.73 1.36 -10.66
C GLN A 87 -6.12 0.73 -10.79
N LEU A 88 -6.82 0.53 -9.67
CA LEU A 88 -8.20 0.03 -9.68
C LEU A 88 -9.18 1.01 -10.34
N LEU A 89 -8.95 2.31 -10.20
CA LEU A 89 -9.76 3.31 -10.88
C LEU A 89 -9.47 3.36 -12.38
N ARG A 90 -8.21 3.17 -12.79
CA ARG A 90 -7.84 3.09 -14.22
C ARG A 90 -8.54 1.93 -14.93
N SER A 91 -8.62 0.75 -14.29
CA SER A 91 -9.34 -0.40 -14.87
C SER A 91 -10.85 -0.13 -15.03
N LYS A 92 -11.39 0.85 -14.29
CA LYS A 92 -12.78 1.33 -14.37
C LYS A 92 -12.93 2.61 -15.21
N ALA A 93 -11.94 2.92 -16.06
CA ALA A 93 -11.91 4.10 -16.93
C ALA A 93 -11.92 5.47 -16.22
N PHE A 94 -11.56 5.55 -14.93
CA PHE A 94 -11.35 6.82 -14.25
C PHE A 94 -9.89 7.28 -14.40
N SER A 95 -9.69 8.49 -14.92
CA SER A 95 -8.36 9.11 -15.03
C SER A 95 -8.08 10.03 -13.84
N ILE A 96 -7.72 9.45 -12.69
CA ILE A 96 -7.44 10.16 -11.43
C ILE A 96 -6.05 9.79 -10.96
N SER A 97 -5.19 10.80 -10.73
CA SER A 97 -3.81 10.57 -10.29
C SER A 97 -3.73 10.23 -8.80
N HIS A 98 -2.71 9.48 -8.40
CA HIS A 98 -2.47 9.15 -6.99
C HIS A 98 -2.38 10.39 -6.09
N ARG A 99 -1.86 11.53 -6.59
CA ARG A 99 -1.79 12.79 -5.83
C ARG A 99 -3.17 13.38 -5.52
N GLN A 100 -4.12 13.26 -6.44
CA GLN A 100 -5.50 13.69 -6.19
C GLN A 100 -6.17 12.79 -5.15
N ILE A 101 -5.90 11.47 -5.25
CA ILE A 101 -6.38 10.48 -4.27
C ILE A 101 -5.78 10.76 -2.88
N GLU A 102 -4.46 10.98 -2.79
CA GLU A 102 -3.81 11.33 -1.53
C GLU A 102 -4.42 12.58 -0.89
N LYS A 103 -4.65 13.64 -1.66
CA LYS A 103 -5.30 14.87 -1.16
C LYS A 103 -6.70 14.58 -0.60
N LEU A 104 -7.50 13.75 -1.31
CA LEU A 104 -8.82 13.36 -0.83
C LEU A 104 -8.74 12.59 0.48
N LEU A 105 -7.84 11.61 0.56
CA LEU A 105 -7.64 10.81 1.78
C LEU A 105 -7.15 11.65 2.96
N LEU A 106 -6.25 12.62 2.72
CA LEU A 106 -5.79 13.58 3.73
C LEU A 106 -6.93 14.44 4.26
N ARG A 107 -7.77 14.99 3.37
CA ARG A 107 -8.94 15.81 3.76
C ARG A 107 -9.94 15.04 4.63
N ASN A 108 -10.03 13.72 4.42
CA ASN A 108 -10.90 12.85 5.20
C ASN A 108 -10.20 12.20 6.41
N ASN A 109 -9.00 12.65 6.79
CA ASN A 109 -8.20 12.10 7.90
C ASN A 109 -7.93 10.58 7.78
N LEU A 110 -7.86 10.06 6.56
CA LEU A 110 -7.64 8.64 6.28
C LEU A 110 -6.17 8.29 5.97
N VAL A 111 -5.25 9.24 6.10
CA VAL A 111 -3.81 9.01 5.96
C VAL A 111 -3.16 8.98 7.33
N ILE A 112 -2.55 7.86 7.66
CA ILE A 112 -1.71 7.75 8.86
C ILE A 112 -0.30 8.23 8.48
N PRO A 113 0.22 9.32 9.06
CA PRO A 113 1.58 9.77 8.79
C PRO A 113 2.58 8.68 9.14
N ASN A 114 3.44 8.31 8.20
CA ASN A 114 4.54 7.40 8.47
C ASN A 114 5.65 8.17 9.21
N LEU A 115 5.62 8.16 10.54
CA LEU A 115 6.57 8.86 11.42
C LEU A 115 8.00 8.30 11.32
N LYS A 116 8.18 7.10 10.79
CA LYS A 116 9.48 6.48 10.57
C LYS A 116 9.84 6.52 9.09
N LYS A 117 10.42 7.63 8.60
CA LYS A 117 11.17 7.62 7.34
C LYS A 117 12.32 6.63 7.49
N GLN A 118 12.12 5.39 7.08
CA GLN A 118 13.21 4.43 7.00
C GLN A 118 14.19 4.89 5.92
N LYS A 119 15.48 4.97 6.27
CA LYS A 119 16.53 5.19 5.27
C LYS A 119 16.37 4.12 4.18
N PRO A 120 16.44 4.48 2.89
CA PRO A 120 16.33 3.50 1.83
C PRO A 120 17.49 2.50 1.98
N ARG A 121 17.16 1.25 2.30
CA ARG A 121 18.13 0.15 2.29
C ARG A 121 18.26 -0.34 0.86
N LYS A 122 19.48 -0.49 0.34
CA LYS A 122 19.73 -1.20 -0.92
C LYS A 122 19.45 -2.68 -0.68
N TRP A 123 18.24 -3.12 -1.03
CA TRP A 123 17.87 -4.53 -0.98
C TRP A 123 18.21 -5.18 -2.33
N VAL A 124 18.96 -6.26 -2.30
CA VAL A 124 19.12 -7.13 -3.48
C VAL A 124 17.84 -7.97 -3.54
N ARG A 125 17.04 -7.73 -4.56
CA ARG A 125 15.81 -8.46 -4.80
C ARG A 125 16.16 -9.81 -5.38
N TYR A 126 15.98 -10.87 -4.60
CA TYR A 126 16.07 -12.24 -5.11
C TYR A 126 14.68 -12.69 -5.55
N GLU A 127 14.57 -13.13 -6.79
CA GLU A 127 13.32 -13.63 -7.37
C GLU A 127 13.66 -14.69 -8.39
N LEU A 128 13.06 -15.88 -8.26
CA LEU A 128 13.22 -16.95 -9.23
C LEU A 128 12.36 -16.68 -10.48
N PRO A 129 12.78 -17.16 -11.67
CA PRO A 129 12.16 -16.77 -12.93
C PRO A 129 10.77 -17.36 -13.14
N ASN A 130 10.49 -18.57 -12.65
CA ASN A 130 9.28 -19.31 -12.99
C ASN A 130 8.40 -19.62 -11.79
N PRO A 131 7.09 -19.76 -11.99
CA PRO A 131 6.19 -20.40 -11.02
C PRO A 131 6.70 -21.80 -10.68
N ASN A 132 6.42 -22.24 -9.46
CA ASN A 132 6.87 -23.55 -8.94
C ASN A 132 8.39 -23.75 -8.86
N ASP A 133 9.22 -22.73 -9.09
CA ASP A 133 10.65 -22.88 -8.83
C ASP A 133 10.91 -23.05 -7.33
N ILE A 134 10.24 -22.27 -6.48
CA ILE A 134 10.29 -22.41 -5.03
C ILE A 134 9.02 -21.88 -4.37
N TRP A 135 8.52 -22.62 -3.39
CA TRP A 135 7.48 -22.14 -2.48
C TRP A 135 8.07 -21.81 -1.11
N HIS A 136 7.63 -20.70 -0.55
CA HIS A 136 7.95 -20.31 0.81
C HIS A 136 6.83 -20.73 1.75
N THR A 137 7.16 -21.28 2.90
CA THR A 137 6.19 -21.55 3.97
C THR A 137 6.66 -20.97 5.27
N ASP A 138 5.72 -20.51 6.05
CA ASP A 138 5.92 -19.96 7.39
C ASP A 138 4.60 -19.96 8.16
N ILE A 139 4.70 -19.68 9.45
CA ILE A 139 3.60 -19.76 10.39
C ILE A 139 3.48 -18.45 11.14
N THR A 140 2.26 -17.98 11.33
CA THR A 140 1.99 -16.84 12.21
C THR A 140 0.81 -17.13 13.13
N TYR A 141 0.86 -16.59 14.34
CA TYR A 141 -0.32 -16.59 15.20
C TYR A 141 -1.38 -15.65 14.62
N ASP A 142 -2.58 -16.15 14.48
CA ASP A 142 -3.75 -15.40 14.07
C ASP A 142 -4.58 -14.97 15.29
N PRO A 143 -4.61 -13.67 15.63
CA PRO A 143 -5.31 -13.19 16.81
C PRO A 143 -6.83 -13.28 16.71
N TYR A 144 -7.40 -13.41 15.51
CA TYR A 144 -8.84 -13.44 15.29
C TYR A 144 -9.44 -14.82 15.58
N THR A 145 -8.74 -15.88 15.19
CA THR A 145 -9.17 -17.27 15.42
C THR A 145 -8.44 -17.94 16.58
N GLN A 146 -7.41 -17.27 17.14
CA GLN A 146 -6.54 -17.82 18.19
C GLN A 146 -5.82 -19.13 17.77
N LYS A 147 -5.55 -19.27 16.48
CA LYS A 147 -4.89 -20.43 15.88
C LYS A 147 -3.59 -20.04 15.18
N GLN A 148 -2.82 -21.03 14.78
CA GLN A 148 -1.66 -20.86 13.92
C GLN A 148 -2.10 -20.86 12.47
N LEU A 149 -1.88 -19.78 11.75
CA LEU A 149 -2.06 -19.70 10.31
C LEU A 149 -0.76 -20.13 9.63
N MET A 150 -0.83 -21.19 8.86
CA MET A 150 0.24 -21.70 8.03
C MET A 150 -0.11 -21.46 6.56
N VAL A 151 0.86 -21.01 5.75
CA VAL A 151 0.67 -20.74 4.32
C VAL A 151 1.83 -21.25 3.50
N TYR A 152 1.55 -21.59 2.26
CA TYR A 152 2.54 -21.76 1.20
C TYR A 152 2.34 -20.69 0.14
N ILE A 153 3.41 -20.02 -0.26
CA ILE A 153 3.39 -18.92 -1.24
C ILE A 153 4.44 -19.18 -2.31
N ASP A 154 4.03 -19.10 -3.57
CA ASP A 154 4.94 -19.15 -4.70
C ASP A 154 5.84 -17.91 -4.76
N ASP A 155 7.15 -18.14 -4.97
CA ASP A 155 8.16 -17.06 -4.99
C ASP A 155 7.95 -16.06 -6.10
N LYS A 156 7.62 -16.54 -7.31
CA LYS A 156 7.49 -15.70 -8.50
C LYS A 156 6.20 -14.89 -8.52
N THR A 157 5.10 -15.58 -8.35
CA THR A 157 3.77 -15.03 -8.55
C THR A 157 3.15 -14.43 -7.29
N ARG A 158 3.71 -14.72 -6.10
CA ARG A 158 3.13 -14.38 -4.79
C ARG A 158 1.80 -15.09 -4.52
N LEU A 159 1.43 -16.06 -5.34
CA LEU A 159 0.20 -16.82 -5.16
C LEU A 159 0.26 -17.63 -3.86
N VAL A 160 -0.73 -17.50 -3.02
CA VAL A 160 -0.92 -18.42 -1.89
C VAL A 160 -1.47 -19.71 -2.45
N THR A 161 -0.63 -20.74 -2.49
CA THR A 161 -0.95 -22.05 -3.09
C THR A 161 -1.75 -22.94 -2.14
N SER A 162 -1.53 -22.79 -0.83
CA SER A 162 -2.33 -23.43 0.20
C SER A 162 -2.20 -22.71 1.53
N PHE A 163 -3.21 -22.87 2.38
CA PHE A 163 -3.24 -22.31 3.73
C PHE A 163 -4.09 -23.16 4.65
N GLY A 164 -3.87 -23.02 5.94
CA GLY A 164 -4.69 -23.68 6.96
C GLY A 164 -4.53 -23.06 8.34
N LEU A 165 -5.58 -23.19 9.14
CA LEU A 165 -5.63 -22.76 10.54
C LEU A 165 -5.60 -23.98 11.45
N PHE A 166 -4.60 -24.03 12.34
CA PHE A 166 -4.41 -25.17 13.24
C PHE A 166 -4.24 -24.71 14.69
N PRO A 167 -4.70 -25.47 15.67
CA PRO A 167 -4.41 -25.17 17.08
C PRO A 167 -2.91 -25.17 17.36
N ARG A 168 -2.16 -26.04 16.70
CA ARG A 168 -0.70 -26.15 16.74
C ARG A 168 -0.17 -26.42 15.33
N ALA A 169 0.97 -25.83 15.02
CA ALA A 169 1.67 -26.11 13.77
C ALA A 169 2.50 -27.38 13.91
N THR A 170 2.17 -28.41 13.14
CA THR A 170 2.88 -29.70 13.14
C THR A 170 3.44 -30.00 11.75
N SER A 171 4.34 -30.98 11.65
CA SER A 171 4.85 -31.47 10.36
C SER A 171 3.73 -32.04 9.49
N GLU A 172 2.79 -32.77 10.10
CA GLU A 172 1.64 -33.35 9.42
C GLU A 172 0.72 -32.30 8.80
N ASN A 173 0.45 -31.21 9.51
CA ASN A 173 -0.33 -30.10 8.99
C ASN A 173 0.37 -29.47 7.77
N SER A 174 1.68 -29.25 7.88
CA SER A 174 2.47 -28.69 6.77
C SER A 174 2.49 -29.61 5.55
N ILE A 175 2.67 -30.91 5.76
CA ILE A 175 2.64 -31.92 4.69
C ILE A 175 1.26 -31.96 4.02
N SER A 176 0.20 -31.91 4.79
CA SER A 176 -1.17 -31.89 4.27
C SER A 176 -1.40 -30.67 3.35
N LEU A 177 -0.99 -29.48 3.81
CA LEU A 177 -1.08 -28.24 3.02
C LEU A 177 -0.20 -28.30 1.77
N LEU A 178 1.03 -28.82 1.87
CA LEU A 178 1.91 -29.00 0.72
C LEU A 178 1.23 -29.86 -0.35
N LYS A 179 0.69 -31.02 0.04
CA LYS A 179 -0.02 -31.92 -0.87
C LYS A 179 -1.25 -31.28 -1.51
N ALA A 180 -2.03 -30.52 -0.73
CA ALA A 180 -3.18 -29.78 -1.24
C ALA A 180 -2.75 -28.72 -2.29
N GLY A 181 -1.70 -27.98 -1.99
CA GLY A 181 -1.11 -27.01 -2.93
C GLY A 181 -0.60 -27.67 -4.21
N ILE A 182 0.09 -28.81 -4.09
CA ILE A 182 0.59 -29.59 -5.25
C ILE A 182 -0.57 -30.06 -6.14
N THR A 183 -1.66 -30.51 -5.54
CA THR A 183 -2.86 -30.94 -6.30
C THR A 183 -3.47 -29.77 -7.07
N ALA A 184 -3.49 -28.57 -6.49
CA ALA A 184 -4.14 -27.40 -7.09
C ALA A 184 -3.24 -26.68 -8.12
N TYR A 185 -1.93 -26.62 -7.89
CA TYR A 185 -1.00 -25.74 -8.63
C TYR A 185 0.24 -26.44 -9.19
N GLY A 186 0.33 -27.76 -9.04
CA GLY A 186 1.50 -28.51 -9.49
C GLY A 186 2.63 -28.53 -8.45
N LYS A 187 3.61 -29.41 -8.70
CA LYS A 187 4.71 -29.68 -7.78
C LYS A 187 5.80 -28.60 -7.87
N PRO A 188 6.22 -27.97 -6.75
CA PRO A 188 7.35 -27.06 -6.74
C PRO A 188 8.67 -27.85 -6.85
N LYS A 189 9.71 -27.22 -7.43
CA LYS A 189 11.06 -27.77 -7.45
C LYS A 189 11.72 -27.74 -6.07
N ALA A 190 11.36 -26.76 -5.26
CA ALA A 190 11.89 -26.59 -3.91
C ALA A 190 10.86 -25.97 -2.96
N VAL A 191 11.08 -26.21 -1.67
CA VAL A 191 10.37 -25.52 -0.58
C VAL A 191 11.38 -24.85 0.33
N MET A 192 11.11 -23.61 0.73
CA MET A 192 11.89 -22.85 1.70
C MET A 192 11.12 -22.71 3.01
N THR A 193 11.78 -23.05 4.13
CA THR A 193 11.24 -22.94 5.47
C THR A 193 12.17 -22.12 6.35
N ASP A 194 11.70 -21.75 7.52
CA ASP A 194 12.55 -21.33 8.64
C ASP A 194 13.14 -22.56 9.39
N HIS A 195 13.73 -22.32 10.56
CA HIS A 195 14.28 -23.35 11.46
C HIS A 195 13.22 -23.85 12.46
N GLY A 196 11.93 -23.68 12.18
CA GLY A 196 10.88 -24.19 13.05
C GLY A 196 10.97 -25.70 13.25
N SER A 197 10.69 -26.19 14.45
CA SER A 197 10.80 -27.62 14.81
C SER A 197 9.91 -28.53 13.98
N GLN A 198 8.85 -28.01 13.34
CA GLN A 198 8.00 -28.73 12.41
C GLN A 198 8.68 -29.04 11.08
N TYR A 199 9.72 -28.32 10.71
CA TYR A 199 10.46 -28.44 9.45
C TYR A 199 11.88 -28.98 9.63
N TYR A 200 12.49 -28.67 10.78
CA TYR A 200 13.90 -28.89 11.02
C TYR A 200 14.14 -29.42 12.41
N ALA A 201 14.88 -30.52 12.52
CA ALA A 201 15.36 -31.03 13.79
C ALA A 201 16.74 -30.40 14.11
N ASN A 202 16.81 -29.59 15.16
CA ASN A 202 18.05 -28.97 15.62
C ASN A 202 18.84 -29.98 16.50
N LYS A 203 19.25 -31.09 15.90
CA LYS A 203 20.04 -32.13 16.58
C LYS A 203 21.45 -32.21 16.01
N ALA A 204 22.41 -32.57 16.85
CA ALA A 204 23.82 -32.58 16.47
C ALA A 204 24.20 -33.66 15.44
N ALA A 205 23.46 -34.78 15.39
CA ALA A 205 23.72 -35.87 14.45
C ALA A 205 22.92 -35.72 13.16
N PRO A 206 23.58 -35.82 11.97
CA PRO A 206 22.89 -35.71 10.66
C PRO A 206 21.74 -36.69 10.50
N GLU A 207 21.84 -37.90 11.06
CA GLU A 207 20.85 -38.97 10.97
C GLU A 207 19.56 -38.64 11.77
N GLU A 208 19.68 -37.81 12.80
CA GLU A 208 18.55 -37.35 13.64
C GLU A 208 17.87 -36.08 13.08
N GLN A 209 18.39 -35.49 12.01
CA GLN A 209 17.82 -34.30 11.39
C GLN A 209 16.64 -34.61 10.43
N ASN A 210 16.31 -35.89 10.25
CA ASN A 210 15.21 -36.31 9.37
C ASN A 210 13.85 -36.12 10.06
N THR A 211 13.28 -34.92 9.88
CA THR A 211 11.87 -34.73 10.26
C THR A 211 10.96 -35.43 9.24
N GLN A 212 9.73 -35.79 9.66
CA GLN A 212 8.72 -36.34 8.74
C GLN A 212 8.48 -35.44 7.53
N PHE A 213 8.61 -34.13 7.73
CA PHE A 213 8.51 -33.14 6.65
C PHE A 213 9.60 -33.32 5.60
N ARG A 214 10.88 -33.45 6.03
CA ARG A 214 12.01 -33.65 5.13
C ARG A 214 11.91 -34.98 4.38
N ILE A 215 11.60 -36.06 5.09
CA ILE A 215 11.38 -37.38 4.47
C ILE A 215 10.31 -37.27 3.35
N THR A 216 9.22 -36.54 3.61
CA THR A 216 8.18 -36.35 2.61
C THR A 216 8.66 -35.55 1.39
N LEU A 217 9.44 -34.47 1.61
CA LEU A 217 10.00 -33.69 0.50
C LEU A 217 10.95 -34.54 -0.36
N ASP A 218 11.81 -35.34 0.26
CA ASP A 218 12.75 -36.21 -0.41
C ASP A 218 12.02 -37.29 -1.25
N ALA A 219 10.97 -37.91 -0.69
CA ALA A 219 10.10 -38.85 -1.38
C ALA A 219 9.36 -38.23 -2.58
N LEU A 220 9.04 -36.94 -2.51
CA LEU A 220 8.42 -36.18 -3.61
C LEU A 220 9.45 -35.62 -4.60
N GLY A 221 10.74 -35.77 -4.35
CA GLY A 221 11.80 -35.17 -5.17
C GLY A 221 11.81 -33.62 -5.10
N ILE A 222 11.42 -33.04 -3.97
CA ILE A 222 11.37 -31.59 -3.75
C ILE A 222 12.58 -31.18 -2.91
N LYS A 223 13.36 -30.21 -3.37
CA LYS A 223 14.52 -29.72 -2.62
C LYS A 223 14.06 -28.92 -1.40
N HIS A 224 14.68 -29.19 -0.24
CA HIS A 224 14.43 -28.42 0.96
C HIS A 224 15.53 -27.38 1.17
N TYR A 225 15.13 -26.09 1.25
CA TYR A 225 16.01 -24.99 1.65
C TYR A 225 15.57 -24.45 3.02
N VAL A 226 16.51 -24.36 3.93
CA VAL A 226 16.27 -23.74 5.24
C VAL A 226 16.84 -22.32 5.23
N ALA A 227 16.04 -21.34 5.61
CA ALA A 227 16.48 -19.96 5.63
C ALA A 227 17.68 -19.77 6.55
N ARG A 228 18.71 -19.03 6.15
CA ARG A 228 19.90 -18.82 6.96
C ARG A 228 19.56 -18.01 8.20
N VAL A 229 20.08 -18.41 9.36
CA VAL A 229 19.98 -17.66 10.62
C VAL A 229 20.51 -16.24 10.40
N ASN A 230 19.80 -15.23 10.89
CA ASN A 230 20.12 -13.80 10.77
C ASN A 230 20.11 -13.23 9.32
N ARG A 231 19.50 -13.92 8.35
CA ARG A 231 19.23 -13.34 7.03
C ARG A 231 17.71 -13.33 6.74
N PRO A 232 16.97 -12.36 7.27
CA PRO A 232 15.51 -12.26 7.10
C PRO A 232 15.06 -12.10 5.65
N GLN A 233 16.00 -11.83 4.73
CA GLN A 233 15.72 -11.65 3.32
C GLN A 233 15.21 -12.92 2.63
N THR A 234 15.55 -14.09 3.14
CA THR A 234 15.23 -15.38 2.52
C THR A 234 13.75 -15.73 2.64
N ASN A 235 13.07 -15.33 3.72
CA ASN A 235 11.65 -15.59 3.95
C ASN A 235 10.76 -14.32 3.88
N GLY A 236 11.35 -13.19 3.44
CA GLY A 236 10.70 -11.87 3.46
C GLY A 236 9.42 -11.78 2.63
N LYS A 237 9.15 -12.71 1.72
CA LYS A 237 7.93 -12.74 0.90
C LYS A 237 6.73 -13.22 1.70
N VAL A 238 6.88 -14.29 2.47
CA VAL A 238 5.82 -14.79 3.35
C VAL A 238 5.63 -13.88 4.56
N GLU A 239 6.71 -13.33 5.13
CA GLU A 239 6.61 -12.30 6.18
C GLU A 239 5.82 -11.08 5.71
N ARG A 240 6.06 -10.64 4.46
CA ARG A 240 5.31 -9.54 3.85
C ARG A 240 3.85 -9.89 3.63
N PHE A 241 3.54 -11.13 3.28
CA PHE A 241 2.17 -11.61 3.21
C PHE A 241 1.50 -11.51 4.59
N PHE A 242 2.12 -12.01 5.66
CA PHE A 242 1.55 -11.95 7.00
C PHE A 242 1.32 -10.52 7.49
N LEU A 243 2.26 -9.60 7.21
CA LEU A 243 2.06 -8.19 7.51
C LEU A 243 0.84 -7.63 6.77
N THR A 244 0.70 -7.96 5.49
CA THR A 244 -0.42 -7.53 4.67
C THR A 244 -1.73 -8.12 5.18
N TYR A 245 -1.75 -9.43 5.48
CA TYR A 245 -2.88 -10.11 6.07
C TYR A 245 -3.35 -9.43 7.37
N LYS A 246 -2.45 -9.27 8.34
CA LYS A 246 -2.78 -8.65 9.63
C LYS A 246 -3.33 -7.22 9.48
N THR A 247 -2.81 -6.47 8.51
CA THR A 247 -3.24 -5.08 8.29
C THR A 247 -4.60 -5.00 7.58
N GLU A 248 -4.82 -5.83 6.55
CA GLU A 248 -6.01 -5.77 5.72
C GLU A 248 -7.18 -6.56 6.31
N TYR A 249 -6.92 -7.70 6.96
CA TYR A 249 -7.94 -8.47 7.65
C TYR A 249 -8.53 -7.72 8.86
N ALA A 250 -7.71 -6.92 9.52
CA ALA A 250 -8.12 -6.06 10.65
C ALA A 250 -9.20 -5.03 10.29
N THR A 251 -9.45 -4.76 9.02
CA THR A 251 -10.53 -3.84 8.59
C THR A 251 -11.92 -4.40 8.82
N GLY A 252 -12.04 -5.70 9.12
CA GLY A 252 -13.33 -6.38 9.32
C GLY A 252 -14.13 -6.62 8.03
N THR A 253 -13.50 -6.45 6.86
CA THR A 253 -14.16 -6.63 5.55
C THR A 253 -14.43 -8.10 5.25
N PHE A 254 -13.57 -9.01 5.74
CA PHE A 254 -13.61 -10.44 5.42
C PHE A 254 -14.21 -11.24 6.56
N THR A 255 -15.10 -12.17 6.24
CA THR A 255 -15.76 -13.06 7.20
C THR A 255 -14.90 -14.27 7.55
N SER A 256 -13.97 -14.64 6.67
CA SER A 256 -13.07 -15.78 6.87
C SER A 256 -11.70 -15.54 6.22
N ILE A 257 -10.71 -16.30 6.70
CA ILE A 257 -9.38 -16.30 6.08
C ILE A 257 -9.45 -16.82 4.63
N GLY A 258 -10.33 -17.77 4.34
CA GLY A 258 -10.52 -18.27 2.98
C GLY A 258 -10.98 -17.18 2.02
N GLU A 259 -11.91 -16.34 2.44
CA GLU A 259 -12.35 -15.18 1.68
C GLU A 259 -11.22 -14.17 1.46
N TYR A 260 -10.44 -13.90 2.50
CA TYR A 260 -9.26 -13.03 2.37
C TYR A 260 -8.23 -13.60 1.40
N ILE A 261 -7.90 -14.89 1.47
CA ILE A 261 -6.93 -15.52 0.57
C ILE A 261 -7.42 -15.47 -0.88
N LYS A 262 -8.71 -15.71 -1.11
CA LYS A 262 -9.32 -15.55 -2.43
C LYS A 262 -9.14 -14.12 -2.94
N HIS A 263 -9.50 -13.13 -2.13
CA HIS A 263 -9.29 -11.72 -2.45
C HIS A 263 -7.81 -11.40 -2.72
N TYR A 264 -6.90 -11.89 -1.89
CA TYR A 264 -5.45 -11.71 -2.05
C TYR A 264 -4.94 -12.25 -3.37
N ASN A 265 -5.38 -13.44 -3.75
CA ASN A 265 -4.94 -14.11 -4.97
C ASN A 265 -5.59 -13.55 -6.25
N GLU A 266 -6.87 -13.17 -6.21
CA GLU A 266 -7.67 -12.94 -7.41
C GLU A 266 -8.05 -11.46 -7.64
N GLU A 267 -8.09 -10.64 -6.59
CA GLU A 267 -8.64 -9.28 -6.70
C GLU A 267 -7.66 -8.19 -6.26
N ARG A 268 -6.73 -8.55 -5.38
CA ARG A 268 -5.81 -7.59 -4.77
C ARG A 268 -4.65 -7.23 -5.70
N PRO A 269 -4.51 -5.95 -6.15
CA PRO A 269 -3.38 -5.53 -6.97
C PRO A 269 -2.07 -5.53 -6.16
N HIS A 270 -1.02 -6.13 -6.69
CA HIS A 270 0.31 -6.20 -6.09
C HIS A 270 1.30 -5.25 -6.76
N MET A 271 1.86 -4.30 -6.02
CA MET A 271 2.88 -3.38 -6.55
C MET A 271 4.10 -4.11 -7.12
N SER A 272 4.52 -5.21 -6.47
CA SER A 272 5.66 -5.99 -6.94
C SER A 272 5.38 -6.79 -8.23
N LEU A 273 4.14 -6.92 -8.61
CA LEU A 273 3.66 -7.61 -9.81
C LEU A 273 3.09 -6.60 -10.83
N ASN A 274 3.58 -5.35 -10.82
CA ASN A 274 3.06 -4.28 -11.67
C ASN A 274 1.55 -4.09 -11.54
N TYR A 275 1.05 -4.22 -10.32
CA TYR A 275 -0.37 -4.14 -9.94
C TYR A 275 -1.28 -5.24 -10.49
N LYS A 276 -0.72 -6.30 -11.09
CA LYS A 276 -1.49 -7.52 -11.37
C LYS A 276 -1.77 -8.29 -10.09
N THR A 277 -2.77 -9.14 -10.12
CA THR A 277 -3.03 -10.09 -9.04
C THR A 277 -2.09 -11.29 -9.12
N PRO A 278 -1.83 -12.01 -8.02
CA PRO A 278 -1.07 -13.25 -8.03
C PRO A 278 -1.59 -14.28 -9.04
N LYS A 279 -2.91 -14.42 -9.16
CA LYS A 279 -3.55 -15.36 -10.08
C LYS A 279 -3.36 -14.97 -11.54
N GLU A 280 -3.49 -13.70 -11.90
CA GLU A 280 -3.20 -13.21 -13.24
C GLU A 280 -1.77 -13.54 -13.66
N VAL A 281 -0.78 -13.25 -12.78
CA VAL A 281 0.63 -13.56 -13.08
C VAL A 281 0.86 -15.07 -13.17
N TRP A 282 0.21 -15.86 -12.32
CA TRP A 282 0.28 -17.32 -12.39
C TRP A 282 -0.21 -17.82 -13.75
N GLN A 283 -1.40 -17.40 -14.17
CA GLN A 283 -2.01 -17.80 -15.44
C GLN A 283 -1.16 -17.39 -16.64
N GLU A 284 -0.63 -16.17 -16.65
CA GLU A 284 0.24 -15.68 -17.73
C GLU A 284 1.52 -16.50 -17.89
N LEU A 285 2.10 -16.98 -16.77
CA LEU A 285 3.37 -17.70 -16.80
C LEU A 285 3.21 -19.22 -16.94
N THR A 286 2.03 -19.76 -16.67
CA THR A 286 1.76 -21.20 -16.82
C THR A 286 0.96 -21.53 -18.08
N ASN A 287 0.52 -20.52 -18.84
CA ASN A 287 -0.34 -20.68 -20.03
C ASN A 287 -1.64 -21.45 -19.74
N ILE A 288 -2.20 -21.29 -18.55
CA ILE A 288 -3.43 -21.95 -18.09
C ILE A 288 -4.51 -20.89 -17.82
#